data_5c59e54cb66094b2e0e1e751624bd08f
#
_entry.id   5c59e54cb66094b2e0e1e751624bd08f
#
_cell.length_a   1.000
_cell.length_b   1.000
_cell.length_c   1.000
_cell.angle_alpha   90.00
_cell.angle_beta   90.00
_cell.angle_gamma   90.00
#
_symmetry.space_group_name_H-M   'P 1'
#
loop_
_entity.id
_entity.type
_entity.pdbx_description
1 polymer ?
#
loop_
_entity_poly.entity_id
_entity_poly.type
_entity_poly.pdbx_seq_one_letter_code
_entity_poly.pdbx_strand_id
1 'polypeptide(L)'
;MTRAEIPRVYSYGLRTVSLGAKSYCGVRIEWGYRGGVQEIRIGNYTSFGPYVILEVGMNNQHDYRRVTTYDPGCMDFDSEDWCARLGYKHFGGGIHVGSDVWVGRGSHLKAAGDSGILTIGDGAVIAADSVVVKDVPPYAIVGGNPARVIKYRFPPNVIEALLQLRWWEWPIEKIHENLQEMNDPIAFLKKHGMS
;
A
#
# COMPACT_ATOMS: atom_id res chain seq x y z
N MET A 1 -27.13 7.61 -16.92
CA MET A 1 -26.06 8.28 -16.14
C MET A 1 -25.52 7.26 -15.16
N THR A 2 -24.45 6.57 -15.52
CA THR A 2 -23.74 5.64 -14.64
C THR A 2 -23.06 6.46 -13.54
N ARG A 3 -23.39 6.19 -12.28
CA ARG A 3 -22.70 6.76 -11.13
C ARG A 3 -21.22 6.42 -11.27
N ALA A 4 -20.38 7.41 -11.59
CA ALA A 4 -18.96 7.30 -11.30
C ALA A 4 -18.85 6.93 -9.81
N GLU A 5 -18.26 5.79 -9.52
CA GLU A 5 -18.09 5.38 -8.12
C GLU A 5 -17.09 6.35 -7.49
N ILE A 6 -17.62 7.26 -6.68
CA ILE A 6 -16.81 8.20 -5.92
C ILE A 6 -15.92 7.39 -4.98
N PRO A 7 -14.61 7.68 -4.93
CA PRO A 7 -13.73 7.03 -3.96
C PRO A 7 -14.32 7.14 -2.56
N ARG A 8 -14.39 6.03 -1.85
CA ARG A 8 -14.89 6.02 -0.48
C ARG A 8 -13.79 6.57 0.43
N VAL A 9 -14.07 7.64 1.15
CA VAL A 9 -13.15 8.24 2.10
C VAL A 9 -13.72 8.13 3.51
N TYR A 10 -12.93 7.58 4.41
CA TYR A 10 -13.25 7.44 5.83
C TYR A 10 -12.22 8.22 6.63
N SER A 11 -12.67 9.15 7.47
CA SER A 11 -11.79 9.97 8.31
C SER A 11 -12.18 9.87 9.77
N TYR A 12 -11.18 9.75 10.64
CA TYR A 12 -11.34 9.82 12.08
C TYR A 12 -10.16 10.60 12.69
N GLY A 13 -10.38 11.84 13.08
CA GLY A 13 -9.34 12.75 13.52
C GLY A 13 -8.31 12.97 12.40
N LEU A 14 -7.03 12.69 12.71
CA LEU A 14 -5.91 12.83 11.76
C LEU A 14 -5.68 11.56 10.90
N ARG A 15 -6.59 10.59 10.94
CA ARG A 15 -6.50 9.32 10.21
C ARG A 15 -7.46 9.31 9.04
N THR A 16 -6.97 8.95 7.88
CA THR A 16 -7.77 8.91 6.65
C THR A 16 -7.53 7.63 5.89
N VAL A 17 -8.60 7.01 5.39
CA VAL A 17 -8.55 5.89 4.46
C VAL A 17 -9.34 6.27 3.22
N SER A 18 -8.71 6.23 2.06
CA SER A 18 -9.36 6.40 0.76
C SER A 18 -9.28 5.12 -0.05
N LEU A 19 -10.39 4.73 -0.65
CA LEU A 19 -10.54 3.51 -1.43
C LEU A 19 -11.05 3.84 -2.81
N GLY A 20 -10.28 3.52 -3.83
CA GLY A 20 -10.63 3.73 -5.24
C GLY A 20 -11.75 2.83 -5.74
N ALA A 21 -12.18 3.10 -6.97
CA ALA A 21 -13.27 2.40 -7.62
C ALA A 21 -13.00 0.90 -7.75
N LYS A 22 -14.05 0.08 -7.58
CA LYS A 22 -14.00 -1.39 -7.69
C LYS A 22 -12.98 -2.10 -6.79
N SER A 23 -12.28 -1.36 -5.92
CA SER A 23 -11.38 -1.96 -4.96
C SER A 23 -12.14 -2.50 -3.75
N TYR A 24 -11.66 -3.62 -3.21
CA TYR A 24 -12.24 -4.22 -2.00
C TYR A 24 -11.15 -4.58 -1.01
N CYS A 25 -11.41 -4.30 0.25
CA CYS A 25 -10.51 -4.64 1.32
C CYS A 25 -11.31 -5.12 2.56
N GLY A 26 -10.94 -6.30 3.05
CA GLY A 26 -11.31 -6.78 4.37
C GLY A 26 -10.07 -6.81 5.26
N VAL A 27 -9.40 -5.65 5.36
CA VAL A 27 -8.10 -5.53 6.01
C VAL A 27 -8.25 -5.13 7.48
N ARG A 28 -7.34 -5.58 8.31
CA ARG A 28 -7.11 -5.04 9.64
C ARG A 28 -6.16 -3.84 9.51
N ILE A 29 -6.54 -2.69 10.07
CA ILE A 29 -5.70 -1.50 10.11
C ILE A 29 -5.22 -1.30 11.53
N GLU A 30 -3.91 -1.21 11.70
CA GLU A 30 -3.24 -0.90 12.95
C GLU A 30 -2.62 0.49 12.86
N TRP A 31 -3.13 1.39 13.70
CA TRP A 31 -2.70 2.77 13.74
C TRP A 31 -1.76 2.99 14.91
N GLY A 32 -0.66 3.71 14.67
CA GLY A 32 0.24 4.15 15.74
C GLY A 32 -0.47 5.06 16.75
N TYR A 33 -0.01 4.99 17.97
CA TYR A 33 -0.65 5.68 19.10
C TYR A 33 -0.37 7.17 19.17
N ARG A 34 0.67 7.67 18.53
CA ARG A 34 1.14 9.04 18.73
C ARG A 34 1.23 9.83 17.44
N GLY A 35 0.49 10.94 17.44
CA GLY A 35 0.60 12.17 16.66
C GLY A 35 0.97 12.10 15.17
N GLY A 36 0.52 13.09 14.44
CA GLY A 36 0.77 13.24 13.02
C GLY A 36 -0.35 12.69 12.15
N VAL A 37 -0.39 13.17 10.92
CA VAL A 37 -1.35 12.72 9.91
C VAL A 37 -1.01 11.30 9.49
N GLN A 38 -1.99 10.41 9.56
CA GLN A 38 -1.87 9.02 9.15
C GLN A 38 -2.86 8.75 8.02
N GLU A 39 -2.37 8.25 6.90
CA GLU A 39 -3.23 8.03 5.74
C GLU A 39 -3.01 6.67 5.08
N ILE A 40 -4.09 6.11 4.56
CA ILE A 40 -4.07 4.96 3.67
C ILE A 40 -4.79 5.38 2.38
N ARG A 41 -4.11 5.26 1.26
CA ARG A 41 -4.67 5.48 -0.07
C ARG A 41 -4.61 4.19 -0.86
N ILE A 42 -5.75 3.78 -1.41
CA ILE A 42 -5.87 2.57 -2.23
C ILE A 42 -6.43 2.99 -3.58
N GLY A 43 -5.72 2.65 -4.63
CA GLY A 43 -6.12 2.92 -6.01
C GLY A 43 -7.32 2.10 -6.48
N ASN A 44 -7.59 2.17 -7.78
CA ASN A 44 -8.72 1.48 -8.41
C ASN A 44 -8.41 0.00 -8.68
N TYR A 45 -9.44 -0.86 -8.67
CA TYR A 45 -9.33 -2.28 -9.04
C TYR A 45 -8.30 -3.07 -8.21
N THR A 46 -8.05 -2.65 -6.97
CA THR A 46 -7.11 -3.30 -6.06
C THR A 46 -7.81 -4.33 -5.18
N SER A 47 -7.19 -5.50 -5.05
CA SER A 47 -7.74 -6.66 -4.37
C SER A 47 -6.91 -7.05 -3.16
N PHE A 48 -7.56 -7.19 -2.00
CA PHE A 48 -6.91 -7.68 -0.78
C PHE A 48 -7.46 -9.05 -0.41
N GLY A 49 -6.55 -10.00 -0.20
CA GLY A 49 -6.89 -11.29 0.41
C GLY A 49 -7.29 -11.13 1.88
N PRO A 50 -7.87 -12.16 2.49
CA PRO A 50 -8.24 -12.13 3.90
C PRO A 50 -7.01 -12.05 4.81
N TYR A 51 -7.22 -11.50 6.02
CA TYR A 51 -6.21 -11.37 7.08
C TYR A 51 -5.00 -10.48 6.73
N VAL A 52 -5.15 -9.59 5.74
CA VAL A 52 -4.11 -8.58 5.47
C VAL A 52 -4.12 -7.54 6.57
N ILE A 53 -2.91 -7.13 7.01
CA ILE A 53 -2.71 -6.09 8.02
C ILE A 53 -2.01 -4.89 7.37
N LEU A 54 -2.56 -3.71 7.58
CA LEU A 54 -1.94 -2.43 7.22
C LEU A 54 -1.53 -1.72 8.51
N GLU A 55 -0.22 -1.58 8.74
CA GLU A 55 0.34 -0.97 9.93
C GLU A 55 0.92 0.40 9.58
N VAL A 56 0.31 1.46 10.14
CA VAL A 56 0.68 2.86 9.86
C VAL A 56 1.08 3.58 11.12
N GLY A 57 2.21 4.28 11.09
CA GLY A 57 2.65 5.14 12.19
C GLY A 57 3.05 4.41 13.47
N MET A 58 3.20 3.10 13.41
CA MET A 58 3.77 2.29 14.49
C MET A 58 5.28 2.48 14.50
N ASN A 59 5.74 3.57 15.08
CA ASN A 59 7.16 3.70 15.35
C ASN A 59 7.49 2.88 16.60
N ASN A 60 8.21 1.77 16.38
CA ASN A 60 8.68 0.94 17.47
C ASN A 60 9.63 1.77 18.33
N GLN A 61 9.18 2.16 19.52
CA GLN A 61 10.02 2.81 20.54
C GLN A 61 11.09 1.85 21.08
N HIS A 62 11.07 0.60 20.61
CA HIS A 62 12.08 -0.40 20.88
C HIS A 62 13.29 -0.19 19.97
N ASP A 63 14.40 0.26 20.53
CA ASP A 63 15.66 0.43 19.79
C ASP A 63 16.67 -0.63 20.25
N TYR A 64 16.94 -1.61 19.38
CA TYR A 64 17.90 -2.70 19.65
C TYR A 64 19.35 -2.24 19.79
N ARG A 65 19.67 -1.00 19.45
CA ARG A 65 21.00 -0.40 19.62
C ARG A 65 21.24 0.12 21.05
N ARG A 66 20.20 0.15 21.88
CA ARG A 66 20.26 0.57 23.27
C ARG A 66 20.63 -0.59 24.18
N VAL A 67 21.04 -0.28 25.40
CA VAL A 67 21.27 -1.27 26.47
C VAL A 67 19.99 -2.03 26.80
N THR A 68 18.84 -1.38 26.73
CA THR A 68 17.53 -2.01 26.87
C THR A 68 16.67 -1.81 25.62
N THR A 69 16.00 -2.85 25.21
CA THR A 69 14.97 -2.80 24.15
C THR A 69 13.61 -2.39 24.70
N TYR A 70 13.45 -2.26 26.01
CA TYR A 70 12.17 -1.88 26.62
C TYR A 70 11.77 -0.45 26.21
N ASP A 71 10.48 -0.23 25.98
CA ASP A 71 9.97 1.09 25.63
C ASP A 71 10.09 2.04 26.82
N PRO A 72 10.92 3.10 26.74
CA PRO A 72 11.08 4.04 27.84
C PRO A 72 9.78 4.76 28.23
N GLY A 73 8.85 4.94 27.29
CA GLY A 73 7.54 5.52 27.55
C GLY A 73 6.66 4.67 28.47
N CYS A 74 7.00 3.39 28.63
CA CYS A 74 6.31 2.47 29.54
C CYS A 74 7.01 2.34 30.90
N MET A 75 8.19 2.95 31.08
CA MET A 75 8.93 2.90 32.36
C MET A 75 8.41 3.88 33.40
N ASP A 76 7.81 4.97 32.99
CA ASP A 76 7.32 6.04 33.84
C ASP A 76 5.99 6.56 33.27
N PHE A 77 4.90 6.23 33.96
CA PHE A 77 3.55 6.60 33.58
C PHE A 77 3.22 8.08 33.80
N ASP A 78 4.03 8.78 34.59
CA ASP A 78 3.79 10.19 34.96
C ASP A 78 4.54 11.20 34.09
N SER A 79 5.42 10.76 33.19
CA SER A 79 6.19 11.67 32.34
C SER A 79 5.61 11.81 30.93
N GLU A 80 5.02 12.95 30.65
CA GLU A 80 4.41 13.27 29.36
C GLU A 80 5.40 13.34 28.17
N ASP A 81 6.72 13.32 28.39
CA ASP A 81 7.66 13.73 27.34
C ASP A 81 8.93 12.87 27.16
N TRP A 82 8.90 11.60 27.55
CA TRP A 82 10.06 10.72 27.30
C TRP A 82 10.43 10.60 25.83
N CYS A 83 9.44 10.64 24.93
CA CYS A 83 9.68 10.55 23.49
C CYS A 83 10.48 11.73 22.97
N ALA A 84 10.14 12.96 23.37
CA ALA A 84 10.90 14.15 23.00
C ALA A 84 12.30 14.17 23.62
N ARG A 85 12.42 13.80 24.91
CA ARG A 85 13.70 13.72 25.62
C ARG A 85 14.68 12.73 25.01
N LEU A 86 14.17 11.66 24.41
CA LEU A 86 14.95 10.64 23.74
C LEU A 86 15.12 10.89 22.23
N GLY A 87 14.62 12.04 21.73
CA GLY A 87 14.70 12.41 20.33
C GLY A 87 13.79 11.59 19.40
N TYR A 88 12.78 10.91 19.97
CA TYR A 88 11.77 10.25 19.15
C TYR A 88 10.87 11.29 18.51
N LYS A 89 10.86 11.30 17.19
CA LYS A 89 9.93 12.13 16.45
C LYS A 89 8.57 11.43 16.35
N HIS A 90 7.50 12.21 16.55
CA HIS A 90 6.16 11.76 16.17
C HIS A 90 6.09 11.73 14.66
N PHE A 91 6.00 10.57 14.06
CA PHE A 91 5.88 10.46 12.62
C PHE A 91 4.41 10.29 12.25
N GLY A 92 3.92 11.18 11.40
CA GLY A 92 2.85 10.81 10.50
C GLY A 92 3.31 9.62 9.65
N GLY A 93 2.43 9.02 8.93
CA GLY A 93 2.81 7.93 8.05
C GLY A 93 1.66 7.52 7.15
N GLY A 94 1.97 6.73 6.15
CA GLY A 94 0.95 6.30 5.20
C GLY A 94 1.29 5.00 4.51
N ILE A 95 0.26 4.39 3.95
CA ILE A 95 0.40 3.30 3.00
C ILE A 95 -0.36 3.72 1.74
N HIS A 96 0.39 3.89 0.66
CA HIS A 96 -0.16 4.21 -0.65
C HIS A 96 -0.10 2.97 -1.52
N VAL A 97 -1.24 2.42 -1.84
CA VAL A 97 -1.38 1.27 -2.73
C VAL A 97 -1.93 1.77 -4.05
N GLY A 98 -1.24 1.47 -5.13
CA GLY A 98 -1.64 1.80 -6.48
C GLY A 98 -2.91 1.08 -6.96
N SER A 99 -3.17 1.19 -8.24
CA SER A 99 -4.27 0.52 -8.92
C SER A 99 -3.85 -0.87 -9.45
N ASP A 100 -4.80 -1.77 -9.67
CA ASP A 100 -4.54 -3.13 -10.16
C ASP A 100 -3.57 -3.93 -9.28
N VAL A 101 -3.53 -3.63 -7.99
CA VAL A 101 -2.65 -4.33 -7.03
C VAL A 101 -3.38 -5.56 -6.46
N TRP A 102 -2.66 -6.66 -6.37
CA TRP A 102 -3.13 -7.84 -5.65
C TRP A 102 -2.28 -8.10 -4.41
N VAL A 103 -2.92 -8.00 -3.24
CA VAL A 103 -2.29 -8.32 -1.96
C VAL A 103 -2.77 -9.69 -1.49
N GLY A 104 -1.87 -10.64 -1.42
CA GLY A 104 -2.13 -12.01 -0.99
C GLY A 104 -2.56 -12.10 0.48
N ARG A 105 -3.28 -13.16 0.80
CA ARG A 105 -3.76 -13.47 2.15
C ARG A 105 -2.64 -13.38 3.19
N GLY A 106 -2.96 -12.89 4.39
CA GLY A 106 -2.05 -12.90 5.54
C GLY A 106 -0.87 -11.93 5.43
N SER A 107 -0.78 -11.15 4.35
CA SER A 107 0.34 -10.21 4.16
C SER A 107 0.25 -9.05 5.14
N HIS A 108 1.42 -8.56 5.57
CA HIS A 108 1.55 -7.43 6.47
C HIS A 108 2.32 -6.30 5.78
N LEU A 109 1.68 -5.16 5.56
CA LEU A 109 2.27 -3.96 4.98
C LEU A 109 2.56 -2.97 6.11
N LYS A 110 3.84 -2.66 6.31
CA LYS A 110 4.31 -1.78 7.39
C LYS A 110 4.91 -0.51 6.81
N ALA A 111 4.26 0.61 7.06
CA ALA A 111 4.88 1.91 6.82
C ALA A 111 5.98 2.12 7.87
N ALA A 112 7.24 1.91 7.47
CA ALA A 112 8.40 2.02 8.32
C ALA A 112 9.47 2.90 7.67
N GLY A 113 10.31 3.53 8.49
CA GLY A 113 11.41 4.37 8.04
C GLY A 113 11.17 5.86 8.18
N ASP A 114 12.16 6.66 7.76
CA ASP A 114 12.19 8.10 8.00
C ASP A 114 11.10 8.88 7.23
N SER A 115 10.63 8.39 6.08
CA SER A 115 9.54 8.99 5.32
C SER A 115 8.16 8.67 5.91
N GLY A 116 8.05 7.57 6.66
CA GLY A 116 6.79 7.08 7.20
C GLY A 116 5.75 6.66 6.16
N ILE A 117 6.09 6.65 4.88
CA ILE A 117 5.18 6.25 3.79
C ILE A 117 5.73 4.99 3.13
N LEU A 118 4.84 4.00 2.96
CA LEU A 118 5.09 2.80 2.16
C LEU A 118 4.29 2.91 0.87
N THR A 119 4.96 2.80 -0.27
CA THR A 119 4.33 2.86 -1.59
C THR A 119 4.33 1.50 -2.27
N ILE A 120 3.17 1.06 -2.72
CA ILE A 120 2.99 -0.13 -3.55
C ILE A 120 2.58 0.34 -4.95
N GLY A 121 3.42 0.13 -5.94
CA GLY A 121 3.18 0.59 -7.31
C GLY A 121 2.02 -0.12 -8.01
N ASP A 122 1.48 0.54 -9.04
CA ASP A 122 0.38 0.01 -9.85
C ASP A 122 0.71 -1.38 -10.41
N GLY A 123 -0.25 -2.26 -10.45
CA GLY A 123 -0.09 -3.60 -10.98
C GLY A 123 0.78 -4.56 -10.16
N ALA A 124 1.25 -4.16 -8.99
CA ALA A 124 2.10 -5.00 -8.14
C ALA A 124 1.32 -6.20 -7.55
N VAL A 125 2.06 -7.24 -7.24
CA VAL A 125 1.53 -8.44 -6.56
C VAL A 125 2.35 -8.71 -5.31
N ILE A 126 1.68 -8.79 -4.17
CA ILE A 126 2.24 -9.21 -2.90
C ILE A 126 1.86 -10.68 -2.66
N ALA A 127 2.85 -11.56 -2.60
CA ALA A 127 2.61 -12.97 -2.30
C ALA A 127 2.02 -13.13 -0.89
N ALA A 128 1.24 -14.20 -0.68
CA ALA A 128 0.63 -14.48 0.61
C ALA A 128 1.68 -14.54 1.74
N ASP A 129 1.28 -14.16 2.95
CA ASP A 129 2.07 -14.22 4.18
C ASP A 129 3.39 -13.42 4.12
N SER A 130 3.45 -12.41 3.24
CA SER A 130 4.63 -11.53 3.08
C SER A 130 4.61 -10.35 4.05
N VAL A 131 5.81 -9.94 4.49
CA VAL A 131 5.99 -8.73 5.31
C VAL A 131 6.68 -7.65 4.49
N VAL A 132 5.91 -6.67 4.03
CA VAL A 132 6.38 -5.59 3.16
C VAL A 132 6.78 -4.38 4.01
N VAL A 133 8.06 -4.03 3.99
CA VAL A 133 8.66 -2.92 4.77
C VAL A 133 9.40 -1.91 3.90
N LYS A 134 9.34 -2.06 2.58
CA LYS A 134 9.95 -1.16 1.59
C LYS A 134 9.03 -1.00 0.41
N ASP A 135 9.17 0.10 -0.30
CA ASP A 135 8.42 0.37 -1.52
C ASP A 135 8.52 -0.78 -2.51
N VAL A 136 7.40 -1.04 -3.17
CA VAL A 136 7.27 -2.08 -4.19
C VAL A 136 7.12 -1.40 -5.56
N PRO A 137 8.02 -1.67 -6.49
CA PRO A 137 7.92 -1.11 -7.83
C PRO A 137 6.64 -1.53 -8.56
N PRO A 138 6.15 -0.72 -9.52
CA PRO A 138 5.03 -1.10 -10.36
C PRO A 138 5.26 -2.45 -11.04
N TYR A 139 4.21 -3.26 -11.12
CA TYR A 139 4.20 -4.60 -11.74
C TYR A 139 5.22 -5.58 -11.16
N ALA A 140 5.85 -5.27 -10.03
CA ALA A 140 6.69 -6.24 -9.33
C ALA A 140 5.85 -7.29 -8.60
N ILE A 141 6.34 -8.51 -8.58
CA ILE A 141 5.87 -9.60 -7.71
C ILE A 141 6.87 -9.71 -6.57
N VAL A 142 6.41 -9.46 -5.35
CA VAL A 142 7.25 -9.52 -4.15
C VAL A 142 6.75 -10.60 -3.19
N GLY A 143 7.64 -11.13 -2.37
CA GLY A 143 7.27 -12.14 -1.36
C GLY A 143 8.34 -12.34 -0.30
N GLY A 144 7.94 -12.95 0.82
CA GLY A 144 8.82 -13.31 1.93
C GLY A 144 8.75 -12.35 3.13
N ASN A 145 9.56 -12.61 4.14
CA ASN A 145 9.68 -11.81 5.36
C ASN A 145 11.17 -11.56 5.68
N PRO A 146 11.70 -10.36 5.45
CA PRO A 146 11.06 -9.24 4.76
C PRO A 146 10.88 -9.51 3.26
N ALA A 147 9.83 -8.96 2.66
CA ALA A 147 9.52 -9.14 1.24
C ALA A 147 10.65 -8.62 0.32
N ARG A 148 10.88 -9.35 -0.77
CA ARG A 148 11.86 -9.01 -1.81
C ARG A 148 11.21 -9.20 -3.18
N VAL A 149 11.69 -8.46 -4.17
CA VAL A 149 11.27 -8.66 -5.57
C VAL A 149 11.68 -10.06 -6.03
N ILE A 150 10.71 -10.84 -6.44
CA ILE A 150 10.90 -12.18 -7.02
C ILE A 150 11.09 -12.05 -8.53
N LYS A 151 10.20 -11.30 -9.17
CA LYS A 151 10.21 -11.00 -10.61
C LYS A 151 9.25 -9.86 -10.92
N TYR A 152 9.22 -9.44 -12.17
CA TYR A 152 8.17 -8.57 -12.69
C TYR A 152 7.12 -9.36 -13.46
N ARG A 153 5.89 -8.86 -13.54
CA ARG A 153 4.78 -9.47 -14.28
C ARG A 153 5.08 -9.50 -15.78
N PHE A 154 5.71 -8.45 -16.28
CA PHE A 154 5.94 -8.19 -17.70
C PHE A 154 7.34 -7.63 -17.97
N PRO A 155 7.83 -7.62 -19.22
CA PRO A 155 9.04 -6.91 -19.61
C PRO A 155 8.91 -5.39 -19.41
N PRO A 156 10.04 -4.65 -19.28
CA PRO A 156 10.03 -3.22 -18.97
C PRO A 156 9.21 -2.36 -19.94
N ASN A 157 9.31 -2.60 -21.24
CA ASN A 157 8.55 -1.86 -22.25
C ASN A 157 7.03 -2.07 -22.12
N VAL A 158 6.58 -3.27 -21.77
CA VAL A 158 5.16 -3.58 -21.53
C VAL A 158 4.68 -2.88 -20.25
N ILE A 159 5.49 -2.88 -19.21
CA ILE A 159 5.19 -2.18 -17.95
C ILE A 159 5.02 -0.68 -18.21
N GLU A 160 5.97 -0.08 -18.94
CA GLU A 160 5.91 1.34 -19.27
C GLU A 160 4.65 1.70 -20.06
N ALA A 161 4.32 0.91 -21.09
CA ALA A 161 3.13 1.10 -21.90
C ALA A 161 1.84 0.97 -21.06
N LEU A 162 1.74 -0.02 -20.17
CA LEU A 162 0.59 -0.18 -19.27
C LEU A 162 0.44 0.97 -18.29
N LEU A 163 1.56 1.50 -17.77
CA LEU A 163 1.57 2.66 -16.88
C LEU A 163 1.16 3.95 -17.61
N GLN A 164 1.45 4.09 -18.89
CA GLN A 164 0.98 5.20 -19.72
C GLN A 164 -0.50 5.07 -20.05
N LEU A 165 -0.97 3.85 -20.38
CA LEU A 165 -2.34 3.58 -20.78
C LEU A 165 -3.35 3.76 -19.65
N ARG A 166 -2.97 3.43 -18.41
CA ARG A 166 -3.77 3.58 -17.17
C ARG A 166 -5.20 3.07 -17.32
N TRP A 167 -5.38 1.85 -17.79
CA TRP A 167 -6.69 1.27 -18.09
C TRP A 167 -7.66 1.31 -16.88
N TRP A 168 -7.16 1.33 -15.68
CA TRP A 168 -7.93 1.42 -14.42
C TRP A 168 -8.61 2.79 -14.22
N GLU A 169 -8.34 3.76 -15.08
CA GLU A 169 -9.03 5.06 -15.12
C GLU A 169 -10.13 5.11 -16.18
N TRP A 170 -10.30 4.06 -16.97
CA TRP A 170 -11.30 4.03 -18.02
C TRP A 170 -12.72 3.88 -17.47
N PRO A 171 -13.72 4.37 -18.20
CA PRO A 171 -15.12 4.05 -17.95
C PRO A 171 -15.34 2.53 -17.95
N ILE A 172 -16.24 2.05 -17.11
CA ILE A 172 -16.48 0.62 -16.94
C ILE A 172 -16.92 -0.06 -18.25
N GLU A 173 -17.66 0.66 -19.09
CA GLU A 173 -18.10 0.19 -20.41
C GLU A 173 -16.90 -0.13 -21.28
N LYS A 174 -15.91 0.77 -21.34
CA LYS A 174 -14.68 0.56 -22.11
C LYS A 174 -13.86 -0.63 -21.59
N ILE A 175 -13.85 -0.83 -20.27
CA ILE A 175 -13.18 -1.99 -19.67
C ILE A 175 -13.90 -3.28 -20.10
N HIS A 176 -15.23 -3.33 -20.04
CA HIS A 176 -16.02 -4.48 -20.46
C HIS A 176 -15.81 -4.83 -21.91
N GLU A 177 -15.74 -3.84 -22.80
CA GLU A 177 -15.47 -4.02 -24.22
C GLU A 177 -14.09 -4.62 -24.53
N ASN A 178 -13.17 -4.50 -23.58
CA ASN A 178 -11.77 -4.91 -23.75
C ASN A 178 -11.35 -6.09 -22.85
N LEU A 179 -12.27 -6.65 -22.05
CA LEU A 179 -11.93 -7.72 -21.09
C LEU A 179 -11.27 -8.93 -21.75
N GLN A 180 -11.65 -9.26 -22.96
CA GLN A 180 -11.14 -10.44 -23.65
C GLN A 180 -9.69 -10.22 -24.11
N GLU A 181 -9.40 -9.04 -24.63
CA GLU A 181 -8.05 -8.64 -25.05
C GLU A 181 -7.08 -8.45 -23.88
N MET A 182 -7.58 -8.10 -22.69
CA MET A 182 -6.76 -7.99 -21.48
C MET A 182 -6.09 -9.31 -21.06
N ASN A 183 -6.49 -10.44 -21.63
CA ASN A 183 -5.80 -11.72 -21.42
C ASN A 183 -4.44 -11.79 -22.13
N ASP A 184 -4.23 -10.98 -23.17
CA ASP A 184 -2.95 -10.85 -23.87
C ASP A 184 -2.47 -9.40 -23.79
N PRO A 185 -1.53 -9.08 -22.91
CA PRO A 185 -1.07 -7.70 -22.71
C PRO A 185 -0.46 -7.09 -23.97
N ILE A 186 0.18 -7.88 -24.83
CA ILE A 186 0.79 -7.38 -26.07
C ILE A 186 -0.28 -7.03 -27.11
N ALA A 187 -1.24 -7.94 -27.33
CA ALA A 187 -2.36 -7.68 -28.22
C ALA A 187 -3.21 -6.50 -27.75
N PHE A 188 -3.45 -6.42 -26.43
CA PHE A 188 -4.17 -5.33 -25.79
C PHE A 188 -3.49 -3.98 -26.01
N LEU A 189 -2.19 -3.88 -25.74
CA LEU A 189 -1.42 -2.65 -25.95
C LEU A 189 -1.40 -2.23 -27.42
N LYS A 190 -1.17 -3.18 -28.33
CA LYS A 190 -1.18 -2.91 -29.78
C LYS A 190 -2.52 -2.35 -30.26
N LYS A 191 -3.64 -2.89 -29.78
CA LYS A 191 -5.00 -2.39 -30.09
C LYS A 191 -5.17 -0.92 -29.69
N HIS A 192 -4.47 -0.49 -28.64
CA HIS A 192 -4.53 0.88 -28.13
C HIS A 192 -3.38 1.79 -28.57
N GLY A 193 -2.64 1.38 -29.63
CA GLY A 193 -1.57 2.19 -30.22
C GLY A 193 -0.30 2.29 -29.38
N MET A 194 -0.14 1.40 -28.44
CA MET A 194 1.07 1.28 -27.61
C MET A 194 1.97 0.20 -28.21
N SER A 195 3.19 0.56 -28.59
CA SER A 195 4.17 -0.34 -29.27
C SER A 195 5.36 -0.64 -28.36
#